data_4fbb5c8664162b54e3be5fbc40b10dc1
#
_entry.id   4fbb5c8664162b54e3be5fbc40b10dc1
#
_cell.length_a   1.000
_cell.length_b   1.000
_cell.length_c   1.000
_cell.angle_alpha   90.00
_cell.angle_beta   90.00
_cell.angle_gamma   90.00
#
_symmetry.space_group_name_H-M   'P 1'
#
loop_
_entity.id
_entity.type
_entity.pdbx_description
1 polymer ?
#
loop_
_entity_poly.entity_id
_entity_poly.type
_entity_poly.pdbx_seq_one_letter_code
_entity_poly.pdbx_strand_id
1 'polypeptide(L)'
;MEYSGKLPTSNVNVSKRTPLKELGVLLGGLLGLCFIFYLCLGWAVDFSIQHISPEEENDLYALMKFPTGEEGKASDQTLAVQALLQELQKCAPLPYQVNIDVAESKQVNAVAFPGGHILIFSGLLDQMSSENELVFVLGHELGHFKHRDHLRSLGRGLVLWVMSLFLLGPDNDVGGFLFGALGVAERTHSREQESAADEYALEVLNCHYSHVGGSTKFFEHLRDKNQTPEILKYYSTHPSDQKRIDNLNALAVQKNFRVDVVKPWVVSTQ
;
A
#
# COMPACT_ATOMS: atom_id res chain seq x y z
N MET A 1 -5.62 -67.92 52.86
CA MET A 1 -5.37 -66.45 52.82
C MET A 1 -6.29 -65.88 51.74
N GLU A 2 -7.36 -65.17 52.19
CA GLU A 2 -8.21 -64.44 51.23
C GLU A 2 -7.55 -63.12 50.90
N TYR A 3 -7.27 -62.93 49.63
CA TYR A 3 -6.75 -61.67 49.11
C TYR A 3 -7.91 -60.71 48.85
N SER A 4 -8.10 -59.72 49.71
CA SER A 4 -9.04 -58.62 49.48
C SER A 4 -8.30 -57.47 48.80
N GLY A 5 -8.45 -57.34 47.49
CA GLY A 5 -7.89 -56.24 46.74
C GLY A 5 -8.60 -54.93 47.15
N LYS A 6 -7.91 -54.07 47.89
CA LYS A 6 -8.37 -52.68 48.14
C LYS A 6 -7.96 -51.82 46.96
N LEU A 7 -8.94 -51.27 46.26
CA LEU A 7 -8.70 -50.21 45.29
C LEU A 7 -8.17 -48.97 46.03
N PRO A 8 -7.15 -48.30 45.50
CA PRO A 8 -6.64 -47.06 46.07
C PRO A 8 -7.74 -46.02 46.19
N THR A 9 -7.80 -45.34 47.32
CA THR A 9 -8.82 -44.32 47.59
C THR A 9 -8.63 -43.01 46.80
N SER A 10 -7.49 -42.86 46.14
CA SER A 10 -7.21 -41.76 45.24
C SER A 10 -6.43 -42.26 44.01
N ASN A 11 -6.71 -41.71 42.82
CA ASN A 11 -5.96 -42.02 41.62
C ASN A 11 -4.68 -41.17 41.60
N VAL A 12 -3.57 -41.74 42.02
CA VAL A 12 -2.25 -41.07 42.10
C VAL A 12 -1.56 -40.96 40.72
N ASN A 13 -2.10 -41.64 39.71
CA ASN A 13 -1.56 -41.65 38.34
C ASN A 13 -2.12 -40.57 37.46
N VAL A 14 -3.02 -39.72 37.96
CA VAL A 14 -3.61 -38.60 37.23
C VAL A 14 -3.30 -37.32 37.95
N SER A 15 -2.54 -36.45 37.33
CA SER A 15 -2.31 -35.09 37.82
C SER A 15 -3.63 -34.35 38.00
N LYS A 16 -3.73 -33.44 38.99
CA LYS A 16 -4.92 -32.58 39.17
C LYS A 16 -5.14 -31.78 37.92
N ARG A 17 -6.20 -32.11 37.18
CA ARG A 17 -6.55 -31.42 35.91
C ARG A 17 -7.13 -30.04 36.26
N THR A 18 -6.57 -29.02 35.65
CA THR A 18 -7.12 -27.66 35.64
C THR A 18 -7.42 -27.26 34.19
N PRO A 19 -8.51 -27.80 33.59
CA PRO A 19 -8.72 -27.76 32.14
C PRO A 19 -8.74 -26.32 31.58
N LEU A 20 -9.31 -25.37 32.32
CA LEU A 20 -9.33 -23.97 31.89
C LEU A 20 -7.94 -23.33 31.92
N LYS A 21 -7.10 -23.65 32.91
CA LYS A 21 -5.73 -23.14 32.99
C LYS A 21 -4.87 -23.77 31.89
N GLU A 22 -5.01 -25.05 31.66
CA GLU A 22 -4.28 -25.79 30.60
C GLU A 22 -4.69 -25.27 29.23
N LEU A 23 -6.00 -25.08 28.99
CA LEU A 23 -6.50 -24.46 27.76
C LEU A 23 -5.93 -23.05 27.57
N GLY A 24 -5.91 -22.22 28.62
CA GLY A 24 -5.34 -20.87 28.55
C GLY A 24 -3.85 -20.85 28.19
N VAL A 25 -3.06 -21.79 28.77
CA VAL A 25 -1.64 -21.92 28.49
C VAL A 25 -1.41 -22.43 27.04
N LEU A 26 -2.18 -23.42 26.58
CA LEU A 26 -2.06 -23.96 25.23
C LEU A 26 -2.49 -22.91 24.19
N LEU A 27 -3.60 -22.23 24.41
CA LEU A 27 -4.08 -21.17 23.51
C LEU A 27 -3.09 -20.00 23.47
N GLY A 28 -2.61 -19.56 24.62
CA GLY A 28 -1.59 -18.51 24.72
C GLY A 28 -0.28 -18.89 24.04
N GLY A 29 0.15 -20.14 24.21
CA GLY A 29 1.32 -20.69 23.54
C GLY A 29 1.15 -20.78 22.01
N LEU A 30 -0.01 -21.23 21.54
CA LEU A 30 -0.33 -21.27 20.12
C LEU A 30 -0.35 -19.85 19.50
N LEU A 31 -1.05 -18.91 20.14
CA LEU A 31 -1.09 -17.52 19.68
C LEU A 31 0.30 -16.88 19.67
N GLY A 32 1.10 -17.13 20.71
CA GLY A 32 2.49 -16.69 20.77
C GLY A 32 3.35 -17.24 19.65
N LEU A 33 3.20 -18.52 19.33
CA LEU A 33 3.91 -19.18 18.23
C LEU A 33 3.48 -18.59 16.87
N CYS A 34 2.19 -18.44 16.65
CA CYS A 34 1.66 -17.82 15.43
C CYS A 34 2.17 -16.36 15.27
N PHE A 35 2.24 -15.62 16.36
CA PHE A 35 2.76 -14.25 16.34
C PHE A 35 4.25 -14.20 16.00
N ILE A 36 5.06 -15.07 16.60
CA ILE A 36 6.50 -15.17 16.28
C ILE A 36 6.67 -15.57 14.81
N PHE A 37 5.91 -16.55 14.32
CA PHE A 37 5.95 -16.99 12.93
C PHE A 37 5.58 -15.86 11.97
N TYR A 38 4.53 -15.08 12.30
CA TYR A 38 4.15 -13.88 11.55
C TYR A 38 5.30 -12.86 11.46
N LEU A 39 5.96 -12.57 12.58
CA LEU A 39 7.10 -11.65 12.61
C LEU A 39 8.28 -12.16 11.78
N CYS A 40 8.61 -13.46 11.88
CA CYS A 40 9.68 -14.09 11.10
C CYS A 40 9.39 -14.02 9.59
N LEU A 41 8.16 -14.33 9.18
CA LEU A 41 7.75 -14.23 7.77
C LEU A 41 7.77 -12.78 7.28
N GLY A 42 7.29 -11.83 8.08
CA GLY A 42 7.35 -10.41 7.76
C GLY A 42 8.80 -9.93 7.55
N TRP A 43 9.70 -10.31 8.44
CA TRP A 43 11.13 -10.01 8.29
C TRP A 43 11.74 -10.68 7.03
N ALA A 44 11.38 -11.93 6.75
CA ALA A 44 11.84 -12.63 5.54
C ALA A 44 11.35 -11.93 4.25
N VAL A 45 10.12 -11.42 4.26
CA VAL A 45 9.57 -10.60 3.15
C VAL A 45 10.39 -9.32 2.99
N ASP A 46 10.58 -8.54 4.05
CA ASP A 46 11.34 -7.30 3.98
C ASP A 46 12.79 -7.51 3.52
N PHE A 47 13.40 -8.61 3.93
CA PHE A 47 14.73 -9.01 3.46
C PHE A 47 14.71 -9.38 1.96
N SER A 48 13.75 -10.21 1.53
CA SER A 48 13.65 -10.69 0.14
C SER A 48 13.37 -9.56 -0.85
N ILE A 49 12.52 -8.60 -0.49
CA ILE A 49 12.16 -7.46 -1.34
C ILE A 49 13.38 -6.66 -1.79
N GLN A 50 14.40 -6.54 -0.96
CA GLN A 50 15.61 -5.80 -1.30
C GLN A 50 16.43 -6.48 -2.41
N HIS A 51 16.18 -7.78 -2.67
CA HIS A 51 16.91 -8.58 -3.65
C HIS A 51 16.09 -8.85 -4.92
N ILE A 52 14.81 -8.47 -4.97
CA ILE A 52 13.97 -8.60 -6.17
C ILE A 52 14.49 -7.63 -7.24
N SER A 53 14.83 -8.16 -8.41
CA SER A 53 15.24 -7.35 -9.56
C SER A 53 14.03 -6.69 -10.26
N PRO A 54 14.24 -5.66 -11.09
CA PRO A 54 13.19 -5.07 -11.91
C PRO A 54 12.53 -6.08 -12.87
N GLU A 55 13.30 -7.03 -13.39
CA GLU A 55 12.81 -8.10 -14.28
C GLU A 55 11.86 -9.02 -13.51
N GLU A 56 12.21 -9.44 -12.30
CA GLU A 56 11.36 -10.27 -11.45
C GLU A 56 10.07 -9.54 -11.05
N GLU A 57 10.12 -8.22 -10.84
CA GLU A 57 8.92 -7.41 -10.61
C GLU A 57 7.98 -7.41 -11.83
N ASN A 58 8.52 -7.32 -13.05
CA ASN A 58 7.74 -7.41 -14.30
C ASN A 58 7.12 -8.79 -14.47
N ASP A 59 7.87 -9.86 -14.18
CA ASP A 59 7.34 -11.22 -14.22
C ASP A 59 6.20 -11.42 -13.22
N LEU A 60 6.34 -10.84 -12.03
CA LEU A 60 5.31 -10.86 -11.00
C LEU A 60 4.04 -10.12 -11.47
N TYR A 61 4.18 -8.97 -12.11
CA TYR A 61 3.07 -8.23 -12.69
C TYR A 61 2.34 -9.05 -13.77
N ALA A 62 3.10 -9.67 -14.69
CA ALA A 62 2.55 -10.50 -15.76
C ALA A 62 1.77 -11.71 -15.21
N LEU A 63 2.24 -12.34 -14.13
CA LEU A 63 1.57 -13.46 -13.47
C LEU A 63 0.24 -13.06 -12.81
N MET A 64 0.13 -11.84 -12.29
CA MET A 64 -1.03 -11.40 -11.52
C MET A 64 -2.22 -11.00 -12.39
N LYS A 65 -2.08 -10.89 -13.71
CA LYS A 65 -3.14 -10.53 -14.68
C LYS A 65 -4.01 -9.36 -14.19
N PHE A 66 -3.36 -8.28 -13.80
CA PHE A 66 -4.08 -7.08 -13.40
C PHE A 66 -4.97 -6.57 -14.55
N PRO A 67 -6.13 -5.98 -14.26
CA PRO A 67 -6.92 -5.34 -15.28
C PRO A 67 -6.10 -4.18 -15.86
N THR A 68 -5.47 -4.43 -16.99
CA THR A 68 -4.99 -3.34 -17.85
C THR A 68 -6.22 -2.61 -18.37
N GLY A 69 -6.17 -1.28 -18.46
CA GLY A 69 -7.20 -0.53 -19.15
C GLY A 69 -7.51 -1.20 -20.50
N GLU A 70 -8.73 -1.07 -20.98
CA GLU A 70 -9.15 -1.72 -22.23
C GLU A 70 -8.05 -1.61 -23.28
N GLU A 71 -7.71 -2.74 -23.94
CA GLU A 71 -6.76 -2.77 -25.06
C GLU A 71 -7.30 -1.90 -26.21
N GLY A 72 -7.15 -0.59 -26.05
CA GLY A 72 -7.60 0.45 -26.95
C GLY A 72 -6.57 1.57 -27.01
N LYS A 73 -6.76 2.53 -27.90
CA LYS A 73 -5.92 3.73 -27.96
C LYS A 73 -5.91 4.42 -26.60
N ALA A 74 -4.70 4.69 -26.07
CA ALA A 74 -4.54 5.48 -24.87
C ALA A 74 -5.34 6.81 -25.01
N SER A 75 -6.12 7.15 -23.99
CA SER A 75 -6.86 8.42 -24.00
C SER A 75 -5.90 9.61 -23.99
N ASP A 76 -6.36 10.77 -24.45
CA ASP A 76 -5.55 12.00 -24.39
C ASP A 76 -5.09 12.30 -22.96
N GLN A 77 -5.93 11.98 -21.96
CA GLN A 77 -5.56 12.06 -20.55
C GLN A 77 -4.40 11.13 -20.20
N THR A 78 -4.46 9.87 -20.64
CA THR A 78 -3.38 8.89 -20.42
C THR A 78 -2.07 9.40 -21.02
N LEU A 79 -2.11 9.88 -22.25
CA LEU A 79 -0.92 10.41 -22.92
C LEU A 79 -0.34 11.64 -22.22
N ALA A 80 -1.20 12.56 -21.77
CA ALA A 80 -0.78 13.77 -21.05
C ALA A 80 -0.13 13.43 -19.69
N VAL A 81 -0.73 12.54 -18.92
CA VAL A 81 -0.20 12.11 -17.61
C VAL A 81 1.07 11.30 -17.79
N GLN A 82 1.14 10.41 -18.80
CA GLN A 82 2.35 9.65 -19.10
C GLN A 82 3.51 10.56 -19.54
N ALA A 83 3.26 11.59 -20.34
CA ALA A 83 4.29 12.55 -20.72
C ALA A 83 4.81 13.32 -19.50
N LEU A 84 3.92 13.76 -18.62
CA LEU A 84 4.30 14.42 -17.37
C LEU A 84 5.14 13.48 -16.48
N LEU A 85 4.73 12.23 -16.33
CA LEU A 85 5.49 11.25 -15.55
C LEU A 85 6.90 11.03 -16.09
N GLN A 86 7.08 10.96 -17.41
CA GLN A 86 8.40 10.81 -18.03
C GLN A 86 9.33 12.01 -17.68
N GLU A 87 8.79 13.22 -17.62
CA GLU A 87 9.55 14.38 -17.16
C GLU A 87 9.92 14.26 -15.66
N LEU A 88 8.97 13.79 -14.84
CA LEU A 88 9.21 13.60 -13.40
C LEU A 88 10.25 12.52 -13.11
N GLN A 89 10.37 11.48 -13.94
CA GLN A 89 11.40 10.45 -13.76
C GLN A 89 12.82 10.99 -13.89
N LYS A 90 13.04 12.17 -14.49
CA LYS A 90 14.34 12.86 -14.47
C LYS A 90 14.70 13.37 -13.08
N CYS A 91 13.70 13.75 -12.29
CA CYS A 91 13.84 14.16 -10.89
C CYS A 91 13.76 12.98 -9.91
N ALA A 92 13.11 11.90 -10.32
CA ALA A 92 12.80 10.73 -9.53
C ALA A 92 13.33 9.46 -10.21
N PRO A 93 14.68 9.25 -10.31
CA PRO A 93 15.22 8.09 -11.01
C PRO A 93 14.87 6.81 -10.26
N LEU A 94 14.25 5.88 -11.00
CA LEU A 94 13.94 4.52 -10.58
C LEU A 94 14.71 3.52 -11.47
N PRO A 95 14.94 2.27 -11.01
CA PRO A 95 15.68 1.28 -11.78
C PRO A 95 14.92 0.74 -13.00
N TYR A 96 13.67 1.17 -13.21
CA TYR A 96 12.80 0.82 -14.33
C TYR A 96 11.97 2.03 -14.78
N GLN A 97 11.43 1.92 -15.98
CA GLN A 97 10.50 2.92 -16.49
C GLN A 97 9.12 2.72 -15.86
N VAL A 98 8.50 3.80 -15.40
CA VAL A 98 7.14 3.76 -14.87
C VAL A 98 6.13 4.09 -15.97
N ASN A 99 5.09 3.28 -16.06
CA ASN A 99 4.00 3.41 -17.01
C ASN A 99 2.69 3.73 -16.29
N ILE A 100 1.87 4.57 -16.90
CA ILE A 100 0.56 4.95 -16.37
C ILE A 100 -0.54 4.52 -17.34
N ASP A 101 -1.58 3.93 -16.75
CA ASP A 101 -2.88 3.75 -17.38
C ASP A 101 -3.93 4.56 -16.64
N VAL A 102 -4.88 5.14 -17.40
CA VAL A 102 -6.03 5.85 -16.81
C VAL A 102 -7.29 5.03 -17.06
N ALA A 103 -7.93 4.60 -15.96
CA ALA A 103 -9.22 3.90 -16.01
C ALA A 103 -10.36 4.87 -15.77
N GLU A 104 -11.40 4.81 -16.60
CA GLU A 104 -12.62 5.59 -16.37
C GLU A 104 -13.36 5.09 -15.13
N SER A 105 -13.38 5.92 -14.10
CA SER A 105 -14.07 5.66 -12.84
C SER A 105 -14.22 6.94 -12.04
N LYS A 106 -15.33 7.06 -11.32
CA LYS A 106 -15.54 8.16 -10.36
C LYS A 106 -14.71 8.01 -9.08
N GLN A 107 -14.02 6.89 -8.89
CA GLN A 107 -13.16 6.69 -7.72
C GLN A 107 -12.02 7.72 -7.72
N VAL A 108 -11.75 8.28 -6.56
CA VAL A 108 -10.59 9.15 -6.33
C VAL A 108 -9.47 8.25 -5.81
N ASN A 109 -8.65 7.68 -6.69
CA ASN A 109 -7.57 6.79 -6.30
C ASN A 109 -6.51 6.65 -7.38
N ALA A 110 -5.30 6.21 -6.97
CA ALA A 110 -4.25 5.68 -7.81
C ALA A 110 -3.73 4.39 -7.18
N VAL A 111 -3.24 3.46 -7.98
CA VAL A 111 -2.74 2.16 -7.49
C VAL A 111 -1.43 1.84 -8.18
N ALA A 112 -0.38 1.63 -7.38
CA ALA A 112 0.92 1.16 -7.84
C ALA A 112 0.98 -0.38 -7.86
N PHE A 113 1.44 -0.94 -8.99
CA PHE A 113 1.65 -2.37 -9.18
C PHE A 113 3.13 -2.68 -9.39
N PRO A 114 3.57 -3.93 -9.12
CA PRO A 114 4.94 -4.33 -9.42
C PRO A 114 5.34 -4.01 -10.87
N GLY A 115 6.65 -3.87 -11.13
CA GLY A 115 7.16 -3.60 -12.47
C GLY A 115 6.96 -2.16 -12.95
N GLY A 116 6.65 -1.22 -12.05
CA GLY A 116 6.52 0.19 -12.42
C GLY A 116 5.20 0.54 -13.11
N HIS A 117 4.12 -0.16 -12.82
CA HIS A 117 2.80 0.17 -13.37
C HIS A 117 1.96 0.97 -12.37
N ILE A 118 1.36 2.06 -12.83
CA ILE A 118 0.39 2.88 -12.07
C ILE A 118 -0.93 2.88 -12.82
N LEU A 119 -2.01 2.56 -12.12
CA LEU A 119 -3.38 2.76 -12.59
C LEU A 119 -3.95 3.97 -11.88
N ILE A 120 -4.31 5.01 -12.63
CA ILE A 120 -4.99 6.19 -12.11
C ILE A 120 -6.45 6.12 -12.53
N PHE A 121 -7.36 6.40 -11.59
CA PHE A 121 -8.78 6.55 -11.91
C PHE A 121 -9.08 8.00 -12.33
N SER A 122 -9.91 8.17 -13.38
CA SER A 122 -10.25 9.51 -13.91
C SER A 122 -10.83 10.44 -12.84
N GLY A 123 -11.57 9.90 -11.86
CA GLY A 123 -12.08 10.66 -10.73
C GLY A 123 -10.99 11.32 -9.86
N LEU A 124 -9.77 10.77 -9.83
CA LEU A 124 -8.63 11.44 -9.18
C LEU A 124 -8.19 12.66 -10.01
N LEU A 125 -8.07 12.52 -11.33
CA LEU A 125 -7.67 13.62 -12.22
C LEU A 125 -8.70 14.77 -12.21
N ASP A 126 -9.98 14.44 -12.09
CA ASP A 126 -11.08 15.41 -11.97
C ASP A 126 -11.02 16.25 -10.68
N GLN A 127 -10.28 15.80 -9.68
CA GLN A 127 -10.06 16.55 -8.44
C GLN A 127 -8.89 17.54 -8.54
N MET A 128 -8.02 17.41 -9.54
CA MET A 128 -6.82 18.24 -9.67
C MET A 128 -7.19 19.67 -10.10
N SER A 129 -6.78 20.66 -9.32
CA SER A 129 -6.93 22.06 -9.65
C SER A 129 -5.69 22.64 -10.34
N SER A 130 -4.56 21.98 -10.22
CA SER A 130 -3.29 22.40 -10.81
C SER A 130 -2.42 21.22 -11.21
N GLU A 131 -1.53 21.46 -12.18
CA GLU A 131 -0.51 20.49 -12.58
C GLU A 131 0.42 20.17 -11.40
N ASN A 132 0.70 21.14 -10.53
CA ASN A 132 1.52 20.94 -9.35
C ASN A 132 0.91 19.95 -8.35
N GLU A 133 -0.43 19.93 -8.18
CA GLU A 133 -1.11 18.92 -7.38
C GLU A 133 -0.94 17.53 -7.99
N LEU A 134 -1.13 17.41 -9.32
CA LEU A 134 -0.92 16.15 -10.01
C LEU A 134 0.53 15.69 -9.89
N VAL A 135 1.51 16.58 -10.07
CA VAL A 135 2.93 16.29 -9.88
C VAL A 135 3.23 15.82 -8.45
N PHE A 136 2.60 16.44 -7.45
CA PHE A 136 2.76 15.98 -6.06
C PHE A 136 2.21 14.55 -5.88
N VAL A 137 1.01 14.26 -6.39
CA VAL A 137 0.41 12.92 -6.30
C VAL A 137 1.26 11.90 -7.06
N LEU A 138 1.71 12.20 -8.28
CA LEU A 138 2.59 11.30 -9.04
C LEU A 138 3.94 11.10 -8.33
N GLY A 139 4.51 12.16 -7.77
CA GLY A 139 5.71 12.09 -6.94
C GLY A 139 5.55 11.22 -5.71
N HIS A 140 4.36 11.21 -5.10
CA HIS A 140 3.99 10.37 -3.99
C HIS A 140 3.96 8.89 -4.39
N GLU A 141 3.33 8.55 -5.51
CA GLU A 141 3.33 7.19 -6.06
C GLU A 141 4.76 6.74 -6.43
N LEU A 142 5.58 7.63 -7.03
CA LEU A 142 7.00 7.35 -7.26
C LEU A 142 7.78 7.13 -5.95
N GLY A 143 7.40 7.79 -4.86
CA GLY A 143 7.91 7.56 -3.52
C GLY A 143 7.63 6.14 -3.03
N HIS A 144 6.42 5.64 -3.21
CA HIS A 144 6.06 4.25 -2.89
C HIS A 144 6.86 3.23 -3.73
N PHE A 145 7.13 3.52 -5.01
CA PHE A 145 8.05 2.71 -5.81
C PHE A 145 9.49 2.77 -5.29
N LYS A 146 9.98 3.96 -4.98
CA LYS A 146 11.31 4.16 -4.42
C LYS A 146 11.56 3.34 -3.16
N HIS A 147 10.54 3.28 -2.28
CA HIS A 147 10.59 2.55 -1.02
C HIS A 147 10.09 1.10 -1.14
N ARG A 148 9.67 0.67 -2.34
CA ARG A 148 9.14 -0.67 -2.61
C ARG A 148 7.93 -1.06 -1.74
N ASP A 149 7.10 -0.08 -1.40
CA ASP A 149 5.96 -0.28 -0.51
C ASP A 149 4.89 -1.19 -1.13
N HIS A 150 4.70 -1.14 -2.44
CA HIS A 150 3.85 -2.03 -3.21
C HIS A 150 4.25 -3.51 -3.04
N LEU A 151 5.56 -3.82 -3.05
CA LEU A 151 6.06 -5.17 -2.81
C LEU A 151 5.90 -5.62 -1.35
N ARG A 152 6.15 -4.69 -0.39
CA ARG A 152 5.92 -4.99 1.03
C ARG A 152 4.47 -5.32 1.33
N SER A 153 3.55 -4.55 0.74
CA SER A 153 2.11 -4.80 0.89
C SER A 153 1.71 -6.14 0.29
N LEU A 154 2.23 -6.47 -0.90
CA LEU A 154 2.02 -7.76 -1.55
C LEU A 154 2.58 -8.91 -0.69
N GLY A 155 3.81 -8.78 -0.23
CA GLY A 155 4.45 -9.79 0.61
C GLY A 155 3.72 -10.03 1.93
N ARG A 156 3.23 -8.96 2.60
CA ARG A 156 2.42 -9.11 3.82
C ARG A 156 1.11 -9.85 3.55
N GLY A 157 0.45 -9.56 2.42
CA GLY A 157 -0.73 -10.30 2.00
C GLY A 157 -0.42 -11.80 1.78
N LEU A 158 0.71 -12.11 1.15
CA LEU A 158 1.16 -13.48 0.96
C LEU A 158 1.44 -14.18 2.30
N VAL A 159 2.04 -13.49 3.27
CA VAL A 159 2.26 -14.03 4.63
C VAL A 159 0.93 -14.40 5.28
N LEU A 160 -0.07 -13.51 5.23
CA LEU A 160 -1.40 -13.78 5.79
C LEU A 160 -2.08 -14.96 5.09
N TRP A 161 -1.93 -15.06 3.77
CA TRP A 161 -2.45 -16.20 3.02
C TRP A 161 -1.77 -17.53 3.43
N VAL A 162 -0.45 -17.56 3.51
CA VAL A 162 0.28 -18.76 3.98
C VAL A 162 -0.14 -19.15 5.40
N MET A 163 -0.29 -18.18 6.29
CA MET A 163 -0.78 -18.42 7.65
C MET A 163 -2.21 -18.97 7.65
N SER A 164 -3.09 -18.47 6.79
CA SER A 164 -4.45 -19.00 6.67
C SER A 164 -4.48 -20.45 6.20
N LEU A 165 -3.64 -20.80 5.22
CA LEU A 165 -3.48 -22.18 4.77
C LEU A 165 -3.03 -23.11 5.91
N PHE A 166 -2.09 -22.64 6.72
CA PHE A 166 -1.54 -23.43 7.83
C PHE A 166 -2.55 -23.62 8.97
N LEU A 167 -3.36 -22.59 9.28
CA LEU A 167 -4.32 -22.63 10.39
C LEU A 167 -5.67 -23.22 10.01
N LEU A 168 -6.14 -22.99 8.78
CA LEU A 168 -7.51 -23.29 8.33
C LEU A 168 -7.55 -24.36 7.24
N GLY A 169 -6.39 -24.74 6.69
CA GLY A 169 -6.29 -25.69 5.59
C GLY A 169 -6.43 -25.08 4.21
N PRO A 170 -6.18 -25.85 3.14
CA PRO A 170 -6.14 -25.36 1.76
C PRO A 170 -7.51 -24.98 1.19
N ASP A 171 -8.60 -25.54 1.71
CA ASP A 171 -9.96 -25.35 1.21
C ASP A 171 -10.68 -24.16 1.89
N ASN A 172 -9.92 -23.23 2.50
CA ASN A 172 -10.52 -22.07 3.16
C ASN A 172 -10.73 -20.91 2.18
N ASP A 173 -11.89 -20.25 2.28
CA ASP A 173 -12.27 -19.10 1.45
C ASP A 173 -11.41 -17.84 1.74
N VAL A 174 -10.67 -17.84 2.84
CA VAL A 174 -9.78 -16.71 3.23
C VAL A 174 -8.66 -16.57 2.19
N GLY A 175 -8.14 -17.68 1.66
CA GLY A 175 -7.15 -17.64 0.57
C GLY A 175 -7.69 -16.95 -0.67
N GLY A 176 -8.88 -17.33 -1.14
CA GLY A 176 -9.57 -16.69 -2.27
C GLY A 176 -9.89 -15.21 -2.03
N PHE A 177 -10.35 -14.88 -0.83
CA PHE A 177 -10.60 -13.49 -0.42
C PHE A 177 -9.31 -12.67 -0.40
N LEU A 178 -8.22 -13.20 0.15
CA LEU A 178 -6.92 -12.51 0.17
C LEU A 178 -6.35 -12.37 -1.24
N PHE A 179 -6.45 -13.38 -2.11
CA PHE A 179 -6.05 -13.25 -3.51
C PHE A 179 -6.92 -12.27 -4.28
N GLY A 180 -8.23 -12.24 -4.05
CA GLY A 180 -9.12 -11.23 -4.62
C GLY A 180 -8.81 -9.82 -4.09
N ALA A 181 -8.50 -9.69 -2.81
CA ALA A 181 -8.04 -8.44 -2.19
C ALA A 181 -6.62 -8.05 -2.63
N LEU A 182 -5.75 -9.01 -2.97
CA LEU A 182 -4.44 -8.75 -3.58
C LEU A 182 -4.58 -8.28 -5.04
N GLY A 183 -5.65 -8.69 -5.73
CA GLY A 183 -5.93 -8.31 -7.12
C GLY A 183 -6.45 -6.89 -7.30
N VAL A 184 -7.05 -6.29 -6.26
CA VAL A 184 -7.57 -4.90 -6.28
C VAL A 184 -7.19 -4.23 -4.95
N ALA A 185 -5.93 -4.19 -4.69
CA ALA A 185 -5.37 -3.89 -3.39
C ALA A 185 -5.78 -2.54 -2.82
N GLU A 186 -6.77 -2.54 -1.97
CA GLU A 186 -6.89 -1.54 -0.91
C GLU A 186 -5.77 -1.78 0.10
N ARG A 187 -4.57 -1.37 -0.24
CA ARG A 187 -3.41 -1.53 0.63
C ARG A 187 -3.26 -0.26 1.42
N THR A 188 -3.61 -0.31 2.67
CA THR A 188 -3.33 0.78 3.60
C THR A 188 -1.82 0.85 3.85
N HIS A 189 -1.21 1.95 3.48
CA HIS A 189 0.17 2.26 3.84
C HIS A 189 0.27 2.67 5.30
N SER A 190 1.41 2.38 5.93
CA SER A 190 1.67 2.87 7.27
C SER A 190 1.93 4.39 7.24
N ARG A 191 1.76 5.06 8.38
CA ARG A 191 2.03 6.51 8.46
C ARG A 191 3.48 6.87 8.14
N GLU A 192 4.40 5.96 8.44
CA GLU A 192 5.83 6.13 8.11
C GLU A 192 6.05 6.05 6.60
N GLN A 193 5.39 5.11 5.92
CA GLN A 193 5.43 4.98 4.46
C GLN A 193 4.84 6.22 3.79
N GLU A 194 3.67 6.68 4.26
CA GLU A 194 3.05 7.91 3.76
C GLU A 194 3.96 9.13 3.94
N SER A 195 4.59 9.27 5.11
CA SER A 195 5.49 10.39 5.38
C SER A 195 6.74 10.36 4.50
N ALA A 196 7.28 9.17 4.22
CA ALA A 196 8.43 9.02 3.34
C ALA A 196 8.06 9.28 1.87
N ALA A 197 6.87 8.84 1.43
CA ALA A 197 6.35 9.13 0.09
C ALA A 197 6.05 10.62 -0.08
N ASP A 198 5.49 11.29 0.93
CA ASP A 198 5.23 12.73 0.94
C ASP A 198 6.52 13.56 0.86
N GLU A 199 7.54 13.18 1.63
CA GLU A 199 8.85 13.84 1.55
C GLU A 199 9.46 13.71 0.16
N TYR A 200 9.39 12.51 -0.42
CA TYR A 200 9.87 12.26 -1.78
C TYR A 200 9.09 13.06 -2.81
N ALA A 201 7.76 13.12 -2.70
CA ALA A 201 6.90 13.92 -3.56
C ALA A 201 7.28 15.42 -3.52
N LEU A 202 7.56 15.92 -2.32
CA LEU A 202 7.98 17.32 -2.13
C LEU A 202 9.32 17.60 -2.81
N GLU A 203 10.27 16.66 -2.75
CA GLU A 203 11.56 16.77 -3.44
C GLU A 203 11.41 16.74 -4.96
N VAL A 204 10.56 15.83 -5.49
CA VAL A 204 10.23 15.75 -6.91
C VAL A 204 9.60 17.05 -7.39
N LEU A 205 8.63 17.58 -6.65
CA LEU A 205 7.95 18.84 -6.97
C LEU A 205 8.96 20.00 -7.01
N ASN A 206 9.85 20.10 -6.00
CA ASN A 206 10.88 21.13 -5.98
C ASN A 206 11.91 20.96 -7.10
N CYS A 207 12.29 19.74 -7.45
CA CYS A 207 13.19 19.48 -8.57
C CYS A 207 12.57 19.93 -9.89
N HIS A 208 11.29 19.63 -10.11
CA HIS A 208 10.60 19.91 -11.38
C HIS A 208 10.29 21.40 -11.56
N TYR A 209 9.82 22.09 -10.51
CA TYR A 209 9.40 23.50 -10.60
C TYR A 209 10.33 24.49 -9.90
N SER A 210 11.34 24.03 -9.15
CA SER A 210 12.14 24.84 -8.25
C SER A 210 11.33 25.52 -7.12
N HIS A 211 10.15 25.00 -6.81
CA HIS A 211 9.30 25.38 -5.70
C HIS A 211 8.31 24.27 -5.36
N VAL A 212 7.63 24.36 -4.21
CA VAL A 212 6.69 23.35 -3.72
C VAL A 212 5.25 23.85 -3.59
N GLY A 213 4.90 24.93 -4.30
CA GLY A 213 3.52 25.41 -4.36
C GLY A 213 2.58 24.33 -4.88
N GLY A 214 1.45 24.13 -4.21
CA GLY A 214 0.46 23.10 -4.55
C GLY A 214 0.60 21.80 -3.79
N SER A 215 1.69 21.56 -3.06
CA SER A 215 1.95 20.27 -2.36
C SER A 215 0.88 19.85 -1.35
N THR A 216 0.18 20.78 -0.72
CA THR A 216 -0.88 20.50 0.27
C THR A 216 -2.29 20.58 -0.32
N LYS A 217 -2.44 21.15 -1.51
CA LYS A 217 -3.75 21.49 -2.10
C LYS A 217 -4.66 20.28 -2.28
N PHE A 218 -4.10 19.16 -2.72
CA PHE A 218 -4.86 17.93 -2.87
C PHE A 218 -5.53 17.51 -1.56
N PHE A 219 -4.78 17.50 -0.45
CA PHE A 219 -5.33 17.14 0.86
C PHE A 219 -6.33 18.17 1.39
N GLU A 220 -6.09 19.47 1.13
CA GLU A 220 -7.03 20.53 1.47
C GLU A 220 -8.37 20.34 0.72
N HIS A 221 -8.33 20.05 -0.58
CA HIS A 221 -9.52 19.79 -1.39
C HIS A 221 -10.28 18.54 -0.92
N LEU A 222 -9.59 17.45 -0.60
CA LEU A 222 -10.23 16.24 -0.10
C LEU A 222 -10.91 16.48 1.26
N ARG A 223 -10.30 17.30 2.11
CA ARG A 223 -10.85 17.64 3.42
C ARG A 223 -12.10 18.52 3.31
N ASP A 224 -12.06 19.52 2.42
CA ASP A 224 -13.11 20.54 2.29
C ASP A 224 -14.34 20.01 1.52
N LYS A 225 -14.16 19.02 0.66
CA LYS A 225 -15.26 18.30 0.00
C LYS A 225 -15.85 17.28 0.98
N ASN A 226 -17.18 17.34 1.17
CA ASN A 226 -17.90 16.34 1.96
C ASN A 226 -17.37 14.94 1.62
N GLN A 227 -17.05 14.14 2.64
CA GLN A 227 -16.50 12.78 2.48
C GLN A 227 -17.48 11.90 1.69
N THR A 228 -17.36 11.94 0.37
CA THR A 228 -18.12 11.04 -0.51
C THR A 228 -17.47 9.64 -0.47
N PRO A 229 -18.24 8.57 -0.80
CA PRO A 229 -17.68 7.21 -0.86
C PRO A 229 -16.44 7.12 -1.76
N GLU A 230 -16.39 7.90 -2.84
CA GLU A 230 -15.28 7.94 -3.79
C GLU A 230 -14.00 8.51 -3.17
N ILE A 231 -14.13 9.55 -2.33
CA ILE A 231 -13.00 10.17 -1.60
C ILE A 231 -12.57 9.28 -0.44
N LEU A 232 -13.53 8.63 0.27
CA LEU A 232 -13.22 7.70 1.35
C LEU A 232 -12.35 6.53 0.88
N LYS A 233 -12.43 6.18 -0.40
CA LYS A 233 -11.59 5.16 -1.00
C LYS A 233 -10.10 5.54 -0.96
N TYR A 234 -9.77 6.78 -1.33
CA TYR A 234 -8.39 7.28 -1.23
C TYR A 234 -7.87 7.24 0.20
N TYR A 235 -8.69 7.65 1.17
CA TYR A 235 -8.31 7.61 2.58
C TYR A 235 -8.11 6.18 3.13
N SER A 236 -8.74 5.17 2.52
CA SER A 236 -8.55 3.79 2.93
C SER A 236 -7.19 3.24 2.52
N THR A 237 -6.63 3.72 1.41
CA THR A 237 -5.31 3.33 0.91
C THR A 237 -4.20 4.23 1.44
N HIS A 238 -4.47 5.55 1.49
CA HIS A 238 -3.54 6.59 1.93
C HIS A 238 -4.13 7.35 3.12
N PRO A 239 -3.93 6.88 4.37
CA PRO A 239 -4.43 7.58 5.54
C PRO A 239 -3.97 9.03 5.55
N SER A 240 -4.94 9.94 5.46
CA SER A 240 -4.69 11.38 5.44
C SER A 240 -5.24 12.01 6.70
N ASP A 241 -4.46 12.89 7.30
CA ASP A 241 -4.88 13.70 8.42
C ASP A 241 -4.25 15.11 8.31
N GLN A 242 -4.69 16.02 9.16
CA GLN A 242 -4.11 17.35 9.23
C GLN A 242 -2.58 17.33 9.45
N LYS A 243 -2.07 16.27 10.09
CA LYS A 243 -0.63 16.14 10.37
C LYS A 243 0.19 16.01 9.08
N ARG A 244 -0.35 15.39 8.00
CA ARG A 244 0.36 15.33 6.72
C ARG A 244 0.56 16.72 6.15
N ILE A 245 -0.48 17.57 6.16
CA ILE A 245 -0.40 18.97 5.73
C ILE A 245 0.63 19.74 6.57
N ASP A 246 0.56 19.60 7.89
CA ASP A 246 1.47 20.28 8.82
C ASP A 246 2.93 19.81 8.61
N ASN A 247 3.15 18.51 8.42
CA ASN A 247 4.46 17.95 8.13
C ASN A 247 5.03 18.44 6.80
N LEU A 248 4.25 18.47 5.74
CA LEU A 248 4.68 18.98 4.43
C LEU A 248 5.11 20.45 4.51
N ASN A 249 4.34 21.28 5.22
CA ASN A 249 4.70 22.66 5.45
C ASN A 249 5.99 22.80 6.28
N ALA A 250 6.15 21.98 7.32
CA ALA A 250 7.36 21.97 8.13
C ALA A 250 8.59 21.52 7.32
N LEU A 251 8.47 20.48 6.49
CA LEU A 251 9.52 19.98 5.62
C LEU A 251 9.92 21.03 4.57
N ALA A 252 8.95 21.73 3.97
CA ALA A 252 9.23 22.80 3.02
C ALA A 252 10.09 23.90 3.65
N VAL A 253 9.76 24.31 4.87
CA VAL A 253 10.55 25.29 5.64
C VAL A 253 11.93 24.73 5.99
N GLN A 254 12.01 23.50 6.50
CA GLN A 254 13.27 22.85 6.91
C GLN A 254 14.25 22.72 5.74
N LYS A 255 13.73 22.37 4.54
CA LYS A 255 14.54 22.17 3.32
C LYS A 255 14.78 23.50 2.56
N ASN A 256 14.26 24.63 3.07
CA ASN A 256 14.31 25.95 2.42
C ASN A 256 13.71 25.94 1.00
N PHE A 257 12.66 25.16 0.78
CA PHE A 257 11.93 25.13 -0.48
C PHE A 257 11.02 26.35 -0.59
N ARG A 258 11.00 26.97 -1.77
CA ARG A 258 10.10 28.11 -2.03
C ARG A 258 8.69 27.62 -2.28
N VAL A 259 7.72 28.46 -1.95
CA VAL A 259 6.31 28.27 -2.35
C VAL A 259 6.01 29.37 -3.36
N ASP A 260 5.53 29.02 -4.55
CA ASP A 260 5.26 29.95 -5.64
C ASP A 260 3.94 29.59 -6.34
N VAL A 261 3.57 30.34 -7.38
CA VAL A 261 2.32 30.21 -8.12
C VAL A 261 2.29 28.85 -8.85
N VAL A 262 1.15 28.19 -8.78
CA VAL A 262 0.93 26.88 -9.40
C VAL A 262 0.51 27.02 -10.87
N LYS A 263 0.86 26.03 -11.69
CA LYS A 263 0.46 25.91 -13.08
C LYS A 263 -0.91 25.24 -13.18
N PRO A 264 -1.89 25.83 -13.91
CA PRO A 264 -3.18 25.18 -14.11
C PRO A 264 -3.05 23.80 -14.76
N TRP A 265 -3.85 22.82 -14.31
CA TRP A 265 -3.99 21.56 -15.00
C TRP A 265 -5.01 21.71 -16.12
N VAL A 266 -4.55 21.56 -17.36
CA VAL A 266 -5.42 21.64 -18.55
C VAL A 266 -5.14 20.41 -19.40
N VAL A 267 -6.11 19.51 -19.49
CA VAL A 267 -6.09 18.44 -20.52
C VAL A 267 -6.59 19.06 -21.81
N SER A 268 -5.73 19.17 -22.81
CA SER A 268 -6.14 19.61 -24.15
C SER A 268 -7.02 18.51 -24.75
N THR A 269 -8.32 18.66 -24.69
CA THR A 269 -9.24 17.86 -25.55
C THR A 269 -9.09 18.39 -26.96
N GLN A 270 -8.36 17.66 -27.81
CA GLN A 270 -8.39 17.86 -29.27
C GLN A 270 -9.51 17.07 -29.89
#